data_3b6ab97f658c5682cc2f7c4bbb703fdf
#
_entry.id   3b6ab97f658c5682cc2f7c4bbb703fdf
#
_cell.length_a   1.000
_cell.length_b   1.000
_cell.length_c   1.000
_cell.angle_alpha   90.00
_cell.angle_beta   90.00
_cell.angle_gamma   90.00
#
_symmetry.space_group_name_H-M   'P 1'
#
loop_
_entity.id
_entity.type
_entity.pdbx_description
1 polymer ?
#
loop_
_entity_poly.entity_id
_entity_poly.type
_entity_poly.pdbx_seq_one_letter_code
_entity_poly.pdbx_strand_id
1 'polypeptide(L)'
;MSAVAQGERRLAHARSERWVSLLATVCGLLLVAAAAEIVIDAAAGPSPVVPKSPQLAGWLGGLGERLGYRGFLIALLISVAAYAGLAALVRRFHDEAISKRWAIVLVAALQLIVFVGPIMLSTDVFSYVAYARMGVEHGLNPYTHGPVAIVHDPIYRYVGHDWDRVATAYGPLYTLLSYPLALLGVVGALWGMKLEALLASAGTLALTWRCARARGFDPVAAILVVGANPLYVIYGLGGAHNDLIMMLAMMAAVSLTITGTSSSRREAGAAALVVAGALTKATVAVLLPFMIVSKRRLAPIVGTVAALVVGALIGYAAFGVHGIDIVAALNRDAAFVSTDSFANEIAHLLGKPGVFPVDHDLLKGALVLILVHLLWRTWRGYDWIAASGWALLAIAVTSTWLLAWYILWPLPLAVVTRDRRLLAATLIVQGLFIAHQSSPLLVPVQ
;
A
#
# COMPACT_ATOMS: atom_id res chain seq x y z
N MET A 1 10.88 -42.06 -30.07
CA MET A 1 11.36 -40.64 -30.25
C MET A 1 12.88 -40.70 -30.34
N SER A 2 13.47 -40.22 -31.44
CA SER A 2 14.93 -40.31 -31.66
C SER A 2 15.70 -39.36 -30.70
N ALA A 3 16.95 -39.72 -30.35
CA ALA A 3 17.86 -38.92 -29.56
C ALA A 3 18.05 -37.49 -30.12
N VAL A 4 17.97 -37.34 -31.44
CA VAL A 4 18.02 -36.07 -32.18
C VAL A 4 16.83 -35.18 -31.79
N ALA A 5 15.60 -35.69 -31.78
CA ALA A 5 14.42 -34.90 -31.41
C ALA A 5 14.41 -34.46 -29.91
N GLN A 6 15.04 -35.28 -29.05
CA GLN A 6 15.24 -34.88 -27.64
C GLN A 6 16.32 -33.79 -27.52
N GLY A 7 17.40 -33.86 -28.31
CA GLY A 7 18.43 -32.84 -28.35
C GLY A 7 17.91 -31.47 -28.81
N GLU A 8 17.13 -31.45 -29.90
CA GLU A 8 16.52 -30.24 -30.45
C GLU A 8 15.55 -29.59 -29.45
N ARG A 9 14.73 -30.39 -28.75
CA ARG A 9 13.82 -29.86 -27.70
C ARG A 9 14.59 -29.25 -26.55
N ARG A 10 15.67 -29.87 -26.07
CA ARG A 10 16.53 -29.30 -25.00
C ARG A 10 17.19 -28.00 -25.43
N LEU A 11 17.69 -27.91 -26.65
CA LEU A 11 18.27 -26.68 -27.20
C LEU A 11 17.23 -25.56 -27.35
N ALA A 12 16.03 -25.88 -27.83
CA ALA A 12 14.93 -24.91 -27.92
C ALA A 12 14.49 -24.42 -26.56
N HIS A 13 14.41 -25.30 -25.54
CA HIS A 13 14.08 -24.93 -24.15
C HIS A 13 15.16 -24.02 -23.54
N ALA A 14 16.42 -24.39 -23.62
CA ALA A 14 17.54 -23.59 -23.13
C ALA A 14 17.64 -22.21 -23.82
N ARG A 15 17.31 -22.13 -25.11
CA ARG A 15 17.25 -20.88 -25.85
C ARG A 15 16.09 -20.00 -25.35
N SER A 16 14.91 -20.59 -25.12
CA SER A 16 13.75 -19.89 -24.56
C SER A 16 14.05 -19.31 -23.18
N GLU A 17 14.67 -20.07 -22.29
CA GLU A 17 15.05 -19.62 -20.94
C GLU A 17 16.02 -18.44 -20.96
N ARG A 18 17.03 -18.48 -21.86
CA ARG A 18 17.97 -17.35 -22.02
C ARG A 18 17.28 -16.07 -22.46
N TRP A 19 16.34 -16.14 -23.39
CA TRP A 19 15.58 -14.99 -23.84
C TRP A 19 14.69 -14.43 -22.74
N VAL A 20 14.02 -15.29 -21.98
CA VAL A 20 13.18 -14.86 -20.83
C VAL A 20 14.03 -14.17 -19.77
N SER A 21 15.18 -14.75 -19.40
CA SER A 21 16.10 -14.13 -18.45
C SER A 21 16.65 -12.78 -18.93
N LEU A 22 16.99 -12.67 -20.22
CA LEU A 22 17.45 -11.41 -20.82
C LEU A 22 16.34 -10.34 -20.77
N LEU A 23 15.13 -10.67 -21.21
CA LEU A 23 13.99 -9.75 -21.19
C LEU A 23 13.62 -9.33 -19.77
N ALA A 24 13.63 -10.26 -18.81
CA ALA A 24 13.41 -9.94 -17.41
C ALA A 24 14.48 -8.99 -16.87
N THR A 25 15.75 -9.20 -17.27
CA THR A 25 16.85 -8.31 -16.88
C THR A 25 16.68 -6.92 -17.48
N VAL A 26 16.30 -6.80 -18.75
CA VAL A 26 16.01 -5.51 -19.39
C VAL A 26 14.85 -4.79 -18.66
N CYS A 27 13.75 -5.50 -18.40
CA CYS A 27 12.64 -4.92 -17.61
C CYS A 27 13.10 -4.46 -16.22
N GLY A 28 13.92 -5.27 -15.54
CA GLY A 28 14.46 -4.92 -14.22
C GLY A 28 15.36 -3.69 -14.25
N LEU A 29 16.24 -3.58 -15.24
CA LEU A 29 17.10 -2.40 -15.43
C LEU A 29 16.30 -1.14 -15.74
N LEU A 30 15.25 -1.25 -16.56
CA LEU A 30 14.34 -0.12 -16.84
C LEU A 30 13.58 0.32 -15.58
N LEU A 31 13.11 -0.62 -14.75
CA LEU A 31 12.48 -0.31 -13.46
C LEU A 31 13.44 0.43 -12.53
N VAL A 32 14.67 -0.06 -12.40
CA VAL A 32 15.71 0.55 -11.56
C VAL A 32 16.07 1.95 -12.07
N ALA A 33 16.28 2.10 -13.38
CA ALA A 33 16.62 3.39 -14.01
C ALA A 33 15.47 4.41 -13.82
N ALA A 34 14.22 4.00 -14.06
CA ALA A 34 13.07 4.87 -13.88
C ALA A 34 12.86 5.28 -12.41
N ALA A 35 13.04 4.34 -11.46
CA ALA A 35 12.96 4.65 -10.03
C ALA A 35 14.09 5.60 -9.59
N ALA A 36 15.30 5.39 -10.07
CA ALA A 36 16.44 6.26 -9.80
C ALA A 36 16.20 7.67 -10.37
N GLU A 37 15.69 7.76 -11.60
CA GLU A 37 15.36 9.04 -12.23
C GLU A 37 14.32 9.83 -11.44
N ILE A 38 13.23 9.16 -11.01
CA ILE A 38 12.20 9.79 -10.20
C ILE A 38 12.78 10.31 -8.87
N VAL A 39 13.66 9.55 -8.24
CA VAL A 39 14.30 9.94 -6.97
C VAL A 39 15.27 11.11 -7.18
N ILE A 40 16.05 11.12 -8.26
CA ILE A 40 16.99 12.19 -8.60
C ILE A 40 16.25 13.48 -8.92
N ASP A 41 15.18 13.40 -9.74
CA ASP A 41 14.32 14.55 -10.04
C ASP A 41 13.67 15.12 -8.77
N ALA A 42 13.19 14.23 -7.88
CA ALA A 42 12.64 14.62 -6.61
C ALA A 42 13.67 15.29 -5.69
N ALA A 43 14.93 14.91 -5.74
CA ALA A 43 16.01 15.45 -4.93
C ALA A 43 16.59 16.76 -5.50
N ALA A 44 16.39 17.06 -6.78
CA ALA A 44 16.99 18.21 -7.46
C ALA A 44 16.44 19.58 -7.00
N GLY A 45 15.33 19.61 -6.28
CA GLY A 45 14.75 20.86 -5.75
C GLY A 45 13.22 20.82 -5.65
N PRO A 46 12.56 22.00 -5.51
CA PRO A 46 11.10 22.06 -5.46
C PRO A 46 10.50 21.41 -6.71
N SER A 47 9.81 20.30 -6.54
CA SER A 47 9.26 19.48 -7.62
C SER A 47 7.79 19.16 -7.28
N PRO A 48 6.90 19.01 -8.27
CA PRO A 48 5.54 18.51 -8.00
C PRO A 48 5.52 17.11 -7.40
N VAL A 49 6.64 16.38 -7.50
CA VAL A 49 6.82 15.04 -6.91
C VAL A 49 7.20 15.11 -5.43
N VAL A 50 7.82 16.22 -4.99
CA VAL A 50 8.20 16.47 -3.59
C VAL A 50 7.32 17.56 -3.00
N PRO A 51 6.34 17.21 -2.21
CA PRO A 51 5.53 18.22 -1.55
C PRO A 51 6.38 18.97 -0.51
N LYS A 52 6.52 20.29 -0.73
CA LYS A 52 7.05 21.29 0.20
C LYS A 52 8.49 21.19 0.68
N SER A 53 9.36 20.25 0.24
CA SER A 53 10.61 20.11 0.97
C SER A 53 11.83 19.53 0.21
N PRO A 54 12.48 20.31 -0.65
CA PRO A 54 13.81 19.94 -1.15
C PRO A 54 14.84 19.87 -0.02
N GLN A 55 14.63 20.61 1.07
CA GLN A 55 15.54 20.66 2.22
C GLN A 55 15.66 19.33 2.98
N LEU A 56 14.68 18.43 2.86
CA LEU A 56 14.70 17.11 3.47
C LEU A 56 15.21 16.02 2.51
N ALA A 57 15.68 16.39 1.30
CA ALA A 57 16.36 15.47 0.39
C ALA A 57 17.71 14.98 0.93
N GLY A 58 18.21 15.62 2.00
CA GLY A 58 19.44 15.25 2.65
C GLY A 58 20.66 15.36 1.72
N TRP A 59 21.51 14.34 1.72
CA TRP A 59 22.73 14.28 0.91
C TRP A 59 22.48 14.13 -0.60
N LEU A 60 21.25 13.81 -1.03
CA LEU A 60 20.86 13.80 -2.45
C LEU A 60 20.46 15.18 -2.96
N GLY A 61 20.31 16.18 -2.09
CA GLY A 61 19.91 17.52 -2.48
C GLY A 61 20.87 18.13 -3.50
N GLY A 62 20.32 18.60 -4.62
CA GLY A 62 21.09 19.20 -5.71
C GLY A 62 21.76 18.22 -6.67
N LEU A 63 21.51 16.92 -6.56
CA LEU A 63 21.92 15.95 -7.59
C LEU A 63 20.93 15.98 -8.76
N GLY A 64 21.50 15.97 -9.97
CA GLY A 64 20.74 15.86 -11.22
C GLY A 64 20.07 17.14 -11.68
N GLU A 65 19.43 17.06 -12.83
CA GLU A 65 18.62 18.11 -13.43
C GLU A 65 17.14 17.82 -13.21
N ARG A 66 16.36 18.89 -13.16
CA ARG A 66 14.93 18.81 -12.99
C ARG A 66 14.25 18.48 -14.32
N LEU A 67 13.66 17.30 -14.43
CA LEU A 67 12.80 16.95 -15.56
C LEU A 67 11.37 17.50 -15.39
N GLY A 68 11.01 17.88 -14.16
CA GLY A 68 9.68 18.35 -13.81
C GLY A 68 8.60 17.27 -13.93
N TYR A 69 7.34 17.71 -13.87
CA TYR A 69 6.21 16.77 -13.83
C TYR A 69 6.11 15.87 -15.07
N ARG A 70 6.47 16.39 -16.26
CA ARG A 70 6.49 15.58 -17.49
C ARG A 70 7.55 14.48 -17.44
N GLY A 71 8.74 14.78 -16.95
CA GLY A 71 9.81 13.79 -16.76
C GLY A 71 9.40 12.71 -15.80
N PHE A 72 8.81 13.09 -14.66
CA PHE A 72 8.23 12.15 -13.72
C PHE A 72 7.20 11.21 -14.36
N LEU A 73 6.24 11.75 -15.13
CA LEU A 73 5.21 10.93 -15.78
C LEU A 73 5.82 9.98 -16.83
N ILE A 74 6.82 10.42 -17.61
CA ILE A 74 7.51 9.55 -18.57
C ILE A 74 8.23 8.42 -17.84
N ALA A 75 8.98 8.72 -16.79
CA ALA A 75 9.65 7.70 -15.97
C ALA A 75 8.65 6.73 -15.32
N LEU A 76 7.51 7.22 -14.83
CA LEU A 76 6.43 6.41 -14.30
C LEU A 76 5.86 5.48 -15.38
N LEU A 77 5.57 5.96 -16.57
CA LEU A 77 5.07 5.16 -17.69
C LEU A 77 6.08 4.10 -18.15
N ILE A 78 7.37 4.44 -18.21
CA ILE A 78 8.44 3.47 -18.48
C ILE A 78 8.45 2.38 -17.40
N SER A 79 8.35 2.76 -16.13
CA SER A 79 8.32 1.78 -15.03
C SER A 79 7.09 0.88 -15.10
N VAL A 80 5.93 1.42 -15.46
CA VAL A 80 4.69 0.64 -15.64
C VAL A 80 4.81 -0.33 -16.81
N ALA A 81 5.34 0.11 -17.96
CA ALA A 81 5.54 -0.74 -19.12
C ALA A 81 6.54 -1.87 -18.82
N ALA A 82 7.65 -1.56 -18.17
CA ALA A 82 8.65 -2.54 -17.76
C ALA A 82 8.09 -3.53 -16.73
N TYR A 83 7.30 -3.05 -15.75
CA TYR A 83 6.59 -3.90 -14.79
C TYR A 83 5.57 -4.83 -15.48
N ALA A 84 4.77 -4.31 -16.40
CA ALA A 84 3.80 -5.11 -17.15
C ALA A 84 4.51 -6.21 -17.96
N GLY A 85 5.62 -5.88 -18.61
CA GLY A 85 6.48 -6.86 -19.30
C GLY A 85 7.00 -7.93 -18.34
N LEU A 86 7.56 -7.53 -17.20
CA LEU A 86 8.06 -8.45 -16.18
C LEU A 86 6.94 -9.35 -15.63
N ALA A 87 5.78 -8.79 -15.29
CA ALA A 87 4.63 -9.54 -14.81
C ALA A 87 4.09 -10.53 -15.85
N ALA A 88 4.11 -10.17 -17.13
CA ALA A 88 3.73 -11.07 -18.23
C ALA A 88 4.74 -12.23 -18.38
N LEU A 89 6.04 -11.95 -18.30
CA LEU A 89 7.10 -12.97 -18.35
C LEU A 89 6.96 -13.97 -17.21
N VAL A 90 6.80 -13.48 -15.98
CA VAL A 90 6.64 -14.32 -14.79
C VAL A 90 5.38 -15.18 -14.86
N ARG A 91 4.30 -14.69 -15.47
CA ARG A 91 3.05 -15.46 -15.64
C ARG A 91 3.16 -16.52 -16.74
N ARG A 92 3.94 -16.25 -17.77
CA ARG A 92 4.05 -17.13 -18.96
C ARG A 92 5.07 -18.24 -18.76
N PHE A 93 6.16 -17.97 -18.06
CA PHE A 93 7.31 -18.85 -17.91
C PHE A 93 7.54 -19.15 -16.43
N HIS A 94 6.88 -20.20 -15.92
CA HIS A 94 6.97 -20.62 -14.54
C HIS A 94 8.36 -21.20 -14.19
N ASP A 95 8.81 -20.90 -12.98
CA ASP A 95 9.82 -21.56 -12.13
C ASP A 95 11.31 -21.57 -12.55
N GLU A 96 11.72 -21.50 -13.81
CA GLU A 96 13.13 -21.76 -14.16
C GLU A 96 13.88 -20.57 -14.77
N ALA A 97 13.17 -19.63 -15.42
CA ALA A 97 13.81 -18.55 -16.19
C ALA A 97 14.29 -17.36 -15.35
N ILE A 98 13.69 -17.12 -14.17
CA ILE A 98 14.02 -15.97 -13.31
C ILE A 98 14.55 -16.47 -11.97
N SER A 99 15.84 -16.21 -11.71
CA SER A 99 16.47 -16.70 -10.49
C SER A 99 15.93 -15.97 -9.25
N LYS A 100 15.78 -16.70 -8.15
CA LYS A 100 15.40 -16.17 -6.83
C LYS A 100 16.31 -15.01 -6.40
N ARG A 101 17.63 -15.15 -6.60
CA ARG A 101 18.61 -14.13 -6.21
C ARG A 101 18.37 -12.83 -6.99
N TRP A 102 18.16 -12.93 -8.28
CA TRP A 102 17.89 -11.79 -9.14
C TRP A 102 16.61 -11.07 -8.71
N ALA A 103 15.51 -11.79 -8.44
CA ALA A 103 14.26 -11.20 -7.99
C ALA A 103 14.41 -10.45 -6.67
N ILE A 104 15.11 -11.05 -5.69
CA ILE A 104 15.36 -10.42 -4.39
C ILE A 104 16.23 -9.17 -4.56
N VAL A 105 17.28 -9.23 -5.38
CA VAL A 105 18.18 -8.10 -5.63
C VAL A 105 17.43 -6.96 -6.33
N LEU A 106 16.62 -7.27 -7.34
CA LEU A 106 15.81 -6.26 -8.03
C LEU A 106 14.86 -5.55 -7.05
N VAL A 107 14.08 -6.32 -6.29
CA VAL A 107 13.12 -5.75 -5.34
C VAL A 107 13.84 -4.95 -4.25
N ALA A 108 14.94 -5.45 -3.72
CA ALA A 108 15.73 -4.72 -2.72
C ALA A 108 16.32 -3.42 -3.30
N ALA A 109 16.85 -3.46 -4.52
CA ALA A 109 17.40 -2.27 -5.19
C ALA A 109 16.32 -1.18 -5.36
N LEU A 110 15.13 -1.55 -5.87
CA LEU A 110 14.01 -0.61 -6.03
C LEU A 110 13.62 0.04 -4.70
N GLN A 111 13.49 -0.76 -3.64
CA GLN A 111 13.10 -0.25 -2.33
C GLN A 111 14.18 0.63 -1.70
N LEU A 112 15.46 0.25 -1.84
CA LEU A 112 16.56 1.04 -1.29
C LEU A 112 16.75 2.36 -2.04
N ILE A 113 16.60 2.38 -3.36
CA ILE A 113 16.65 3.62 -4.16
C ILE A 113 15.61 4.62 -3.64
N VAL A 114 14.36 4.18 -3.47
CA VAL A 114 13.29 5.05 -2.99
C VAL A 114 13.47 5.40 -1.50
N PHE A 115 13.98 4.47 -0.69
CA PHE A 115 14.27 4.74 0.72
C PHE A 115 15.30 5.86 0.90
N VAL A 116 16.37 5.88 0.12
CA VAL A 116 17.40 6.92 0.25
C VAL A 116 16.98 8.26 -0.37
N GLY A 117 15.94 8.27 -1.22
CA GLY A 117 15.37 9.47 -1.81
C GLY A 117 14.59 10.33 -0.80
N PRO A 118 14.12 11.52 -1.20
CA PRO A 118 13.22 12.32 -0.38
C PRO A 118 11.82 11.69 -0.27
N ILE A 119 10.96 12.26 0.57
CA ILE A 119 9.53 11.93 0.55
C ILE A 119 8.92 12.42 -0.75
N MET A 120 8.08 11.59 -1.36
CA MET A 120 7.46 11.84 -2.67
C MET A 120 5.94 11.71 -2.61
N LEU A 121 5.25 12.53 -3.39
CA LEU A 121 3.83 12.39 -3.77
C LEU A 121 2.81 12.48 -2.62
N SER A 122 3.24 12.73 -1.39
CA SER A 122 2.34 12.86 -0.25
C SER A 122 2.95 13.72 0.86
N THR A 123 2.09 14.43 1.59
CA THR A 123 2.45 15.17 2.82
C THR A 123 2.08 14.41 4.09
N ASP A 124 1.52 13.20 3.97
CA ASP A 124 0.97 12.43 5.10
C ASP A 124 2.02 12.19 6.20
N VAL A 125 3.24 11.84 5.81
CA VAL A 125 4.31 11.56 6.77
C VAL A 125 4.63 12.78 7.65
N PHE A 126 4.50 13.99 7.13
CA PHE A 126 4.70 15.20 7.90
C PHE A 126 3.60 15.39 8.94
N SER A 127 2.36 15.02 8.59
CA SER A 127 1.26 14.96 9.54
C SER A 127 1.51 13.91 10.64
N TYR A 128 2.05 12.72 10.28
CA TYR A 128 2.43 11.71 11.28
C TYR A 128 3.46 12.25 12.27
N VAL A 129 4.52 12.89 11.77
CA VAL A 129 5.54 13.54 12.62
C VAL A 129 4.92 14.63 13.48
N ALA A 130 4.02 15.46 12.91
CA ALA A 130 3.35 16.52 13.66
C ALA A 130 2.50 15.97 14.81
N TYR A 131 1.66 14.95 14.57
CA TYR A 131 0.87 14.30 15.61
C TYR A 131 1.73 13.66 16.71
N ALA A 132 2.86 13.04 16.32
CA ALA A 132 3.78 12.48 17.29
C ALA A 132 4.42 13.56 18.17
N ARG A 133 4.86 14.67 17.56
CA ARG A 133 5.47 15.80 18.29
C ARG A 133 4.44 16.55 19.16
N MET A 134 3.19 16.67 18.70
CA MET A 134 2.09 17.21 19.52
C MET A 134 2.00 16.46 20.86
N GLY A 135 2.01 15.11 20.83
CA GLY A 135 1.93 14.33 22.06
C GLY A 135 3.19 14.41 22.92
N VAL A 136 4.37 14.27 22.31
CA VAL A 136 5.64 14.09 23.03
C VAL A 136 6.25 15.43 23.45
N GLU A 137 6.31 16.41 22.56
CA GLU A 137 7.01 17.68 22.79
C GLU A 137 6.10 18.77 23.37
N HIS A 138 4.79 18.69 23.04
CA HIS A 138 3.84 19.75 23.40
C HIS A 138 2.78 19.31 24.40
N GLY A 139 2.70 18.02 24.78
CA GLY A 139 1.70 17.49 25.70
C GLY A 139 0.25 17.62 25.20
N LEU A 140 0.05 17.78 23.89
CA LEU A 140 -1.25 17.92 23.25
C LEU A 140 -1.77 16.59 22.74
N ASN A 141 -3.08 16.36 22.93
CA ASN A 141 -3.71 15.16 22.42
C ASN A 141 -4.00 15.30 20.90
N PRO A 142 -3.36 14.49 20.03
CA PRO A 142 -3.54 14.59 18.58
C PRO A 142 -4.93 14.16 18.08
N TYR A 143 -5.75 13.55 18.95
CA TYR A 143 -7.15 13.19 18.63
C TYR A 143 -8.12 14.35 18.86
N THR A 144 -7.69 15.41 19.55
CA THR A 144 -8.51 16.60 19.84
C THR A 144 -8.00 17.86 19.16
N HIS A 145 -6.75 17.86 18.71
CA HIS A 145 -6.10 19.02 18.10
C HIS A 145 -5.50 18.65 16.76
N GLY A 146 -5.54 19.59 15.81
CA GLY A 146 -4.78 19.52 14.56
C GLY A 146 -3.39 20.16 14.71
N PRO A 147 -2.48 19.96 13.74
CA PRO A 147 -1.13 20.52 13.76
C PRO A 147 -1.02 22.02 13.91
N VAL A 148 -2.07 22.79 13.60
CA VAL A 148 -2.14 24.24 13.83
C VAL A 148 -1.92 24.60 15.30
N ALA A 149 -2.21 23.70 16.24
CA ALA A 149 -1.96 23.90 17.67
C ALA A 149 -0.46 24.00 18.02
N ILE A 150 0.41 23.57 17.10
CA ILE A 150 1.87 23.64 17.23
C ILE A 150 2.49 24.48 16.08
N VAL A 151 1.87 25.60 15.72
CA VAL A 151 2.26 26.44 14.58
C VAL A 151 3.73 26.89 14.61
N HIS A 152 4.34 26.99 15.78
CA HIS A 152 5.74 27.38 15.98
C HIS A 152 6.71 26.18 15.94
N ASP A 153 6.22 24.94 15.89
CA ASP A 153 7.07 23.76 15.77
C ASP A 153 7.66 23.68 14.34
N PRO A 154 8.95 23.32 14.21
CA PRO A 154 9.62 23.19 12.90
C PRO A 154 8.92 22.28 11.89
N ILE A 155 8.12 21.30 12.35
CA ILE A 155 7.36 20.40 11.47
C ILE A 155 6.21 21.10 10.77
N TYR A 156 5.59 22.11 11.39
CA TYR A 156 4.34 22.70 10.91
C TYR A 156 4.41 23.19 9.47
N ARG A 157 5.53 23.79 9.07
CA ARG A 157 5.74 24.30 7.69
C ARG A 157 5.66 23.22 6.61
N TYR A 158 5.78 21.93 6.96
CA TYR A 158 5.73 20.79 6.03
C TYR A 158 4.35 20.16 5.96
N VAL A 159 3.49 20.38 6.94
CA VAL A 159 2.12 19.85 6.98
C VAL A 159 1.30 20.44 5.83
N GLY A 160 0.46 19.62 5.19
CA GLY A 160 -0.49 20.08 4.18
C GLY A 160 -1.54 21.01 4.76
N HIS A 161 -1.87 22.10 4.06
CA HIS A 161 -2.86 23.09 4.55
C HIS A 161 -4.23 22.48 4.83
N ASP A 162 -4.63 21.47 4.04
CA ASP A 162 -5.93 20.82 4.23
C ASP A 162 -5.97 19.97 5.50
N TRP A 163 -4.80 19.67 6.09
CA TRP A 163 -4.64 18.81 7.26
C TRP A 163 -4.21 19.54 8.53
N ASP A 164 -3.85 20.81 8.43
CA ASP A 164 -3.28 21.54 9.57
C ASP A 164 -4.26 21.72 10.75
N ARG A 165 -5.57 21.72 10.48
CA ARG A 165 -6.64 21.82 11.49
C ARG A 165 -7.30 20.49 11.82
N VAL A 166 -6.87 19.42 11.17
CA VAL A 166 -7.51 18.11 11.30
C VAL A 166 -6.81 17.31 12.39
N ALA A 167 -7.58 16.83 13.38
CA ALA A 167 -7.10 15.85 14.34
C ALA A 167 -6.80 14.52 13.65
N THR A 168 -5.90 13.72 14.24
CA THR A 168 -5.46 12.46 13.61
C THR A 168 -6.64 11.51 13.31
N ALA A 169 -6.63 10.91 12.12
CA ALA A 169 -7.54 9.84 11.70
C ALA A 169 -6.91 8.44 11.87
N TYR A 170 -5.65 8.39 12.25
CA TYR A 170 -4.91 7.12 12.39
C TYR A 170 -5.20 6.45 13.72
N GLY A 171 -5.11 5.13 13.75
CA GLY A 171 -5.37 4.36 14.95
C GLY A 171 -4.34 4.59 16.06
N PRO A 172 -4.72 4.35 17.32
CA PRO A 172 -3.88 4.65 18.50
C PRO A 172 -2.57 3.85 18.52
N LEU A 173 -2.53 2.67 17.94
CA LEU A 173 -1.30 1.89 17.87
C LEU A 173 -0.26 2.60 17.01
N TYR A 174 -0.64 3.10 15.83
CA TYR A 174 0.30 3.82 14.96
C TYR A 174 0.77 5.14 15.60
N THR A 175 -0.16 5.90 16.18
CA THR A 175 0.18 7.15 16.87
C THR A 175 1.19 6.91 17.98
N LEU A 176 1.03 5.84 18.78
CA LEU A 176 2.00 5.48 19.82
C LEU A 176 3.33 4.99 19.27
N LEU A 177 3.32 4.20 18.18
CA LEU A 177 4.55 3.75 17.52
C LEU A 177 5.39 4.92 16.98
N SER A 178 4.72 6.01 16.57
CA SER A 178 5.40 7.21 16.07
C SER A 178 6.04 8.07 17.18
N TYR A 179 5.61 7.94 18.44
CA TYR A 179 6.08 8.77 19.55
C TYR A 179 7.59 8.71 19.81
N PRO A 180 8.23 7.54 19.87
CA PRO A 180 9.68 7.46 20.04
C PRO A 180 10.46 8.18 18.93
N LEU A 181 9.90 8.22 17.71
CA LEU A 181 10.54 8.87 16.58
C LEU A 181 10.53 10.41 16.72
N ALA A 182 9.50 10.97 17.35
CA ALA A 182 9.41 12.41 17.58
C ALA A 182 10.61 12.97 18.35
N LEU A 183 11.19 12.16 19.28
CA LEU A 183 12.37 12.51 20.06
C LEU A 183 13.65 12.69 19.22
N LEU A 184 13.67 12.23 17.97
CA LEU A 184 14.79 12.35 17.05
C LEU A 184 14.82 13.69 16.30
N GLY A 185 13.93 14.62 16.64
CA GLY A 185 13.70 15.86 15.89
C GLY A 185 13.02 15.59 14.53
N VAL A 186 12.76 16.64 13.75
CA VAL A 186 11.97 16.53 12.51
C VAL A 186 12.64 15.61 11.48
N VAL A 187 13.93 15.80 11.21
CA VAL A 187 14.68 15.01 10.21
C VAL A 187 14.82 13.56 10.67
N GLY A 188 15.19 13.34 11.94
CA GLY A 188 15.31 11.99 12.48
C GLY A 188 13.99 11.23 12.51
N ALA A 189 12.89 11.90 12.88
CA ALA A 189 11.54 11.32 12.84
C ALA A 189 11.14 10.92 11.42
N LEU A 190 11.41 11.77 10.44
CA LEU A 190 11.13 11.47 9.04
C LEU A 190 11.87 10.21 8.56
N TRP A 191 13.19 10.12 8.83
CA TRP A 191 13.97 8.95 8.46
C TRP A 191 13.55 7.69 9.24
N GLY A 192 13.14 7.85 10.50
CA GLY A 192 12.56 6.78 11.30
C GLY A 192 11.29 6.22 10.67
N MET A 193 10.36 7.08 10.26
CA MET A 193 9.11 6.65 9.58
C MET A 193 9.37 6.03 8.21
N LYS A 194 10.34 6.53 7.45
CA LYS A 194 10.79 5.88 6.21
C LYS A 194 11.35 4.47 6.47
N LEU A 195 12.13 4.31 7.54
CA LEU A 195 12.66 3.01 7.94
C LEU A 195 11.53 2.06 8.37
N GLU A 196 10.56 2.52 9.14
CA GLU A 196 9.37 1.74 9.50
C GLU A 196 8.63 1.26 8.24
N ALA A 197 8.41 2.14 7.27
CA ALA A 197 7.76 1.81 6.01
C ALA A 197 8.58 0.78 5.21
N LEU A 198 9.91 0.93 5.14
CA LEU A 198 10.80 -0.03 4.47
C LEU A 198 10.76 -1.41 5.15
N LEU A 199 10.86 -1.46 6.49
CA LEU A 199 10.81 -2.71 7.24
C LEU A 199 9.44 -3.38 7.13
N ALA A 200 8.36 -2.59 7.15
CA ALA A 200 6.99 -3.09 6.94
C ALA A 200 6.82 -3.66 5.52
N SER A 201 7.36 -2.98 4.51
CA SER A 201 7.38 -3.46 3.14
C SER A 201 8.16 -4.77 3.02
N ALA A 202 9.38 -4.82 3.53
CA ALA A 202 10.22 -6.03 3.51
C ALA A 202 9.54 -7.20 4.23
N GLY A 203 8.93 -6.95 5.39
CA GLY A 203 8.15 -7.94 6.13
C GLY A 203 6.93 -8.43 5.35
N THR A 204 6.18 -7.52 4.71
CA THR A 204 5.05 -7.86 3.84
C THR A 204 5.49 -8.77 2.69
N LEU A 205 6.60 -8.47 2.03
CA LEU A 205 7.14 -9.29 0.94
C LEU A 205 7.64 -10.66 1.43
N ALA A 206 8.31 -10.71 2.57
CA ALA A 206 8.75 -11.97 3.18
C ALA A 206 7.55 -12.87 3.54
N LEU A 207 6.48 -12.29 4.08
CA LEU A 207 5.23 -13.00 4.38
C LEU A 207 4.50 -13.40 3.10
N THR A 208 4.47 -12.56 2.08
CA THR A 208 3.92 -12.89 0.75
C THR A 208 4.65 -14.08 0.14
N TRP A 209 5.98 -14.08 0.18
CA TRP A 209 6.81 -15.22 -0.22
C TRP A 209 6.42 -16.50 0.52
N ARG A 210 6.33 -16.43 1.85
CA ARG A 210 5.98 -17.57 2.70
C ARG A 210 4.57 -18.09 2.41
N CYS A 211 3.61 -17.18 2.23
CA CYS A 211 2.23 -17.50 1.92
C CYS A 211 2.08 -18.13 0.54
N ALA A 212 2.73 -17.55 -0.47
CA ALA A 212 2.73 -18.10 -1.83
C ALA A 212 3.26 -19.54 -1.84
N ARG A 213 4.43 -19.76 -1.20
CA ARG A 213 5.03 -21.09 -1.08
C ARG A 213 4.11 -22.08 -0.36
N ALA A 214 3.49 -21.69 0.75
CA ALA A 214 2.60 -22.55 1.52
C ALA A 214 1.33 -22.94 0.74
N ARG A 215 0.92 -22.11 -0.21
CA ARG A 215 -0.26 -22.35 -1.08
C ARG A 215 0.07 -22.98 -2.42
N GLY A 216 1.35 -23.30 -2.68
CA GLY A 216 1.81 -23.91 -3.93
C GLY A 216 1.84 -22.93 -5.11
N PHE A 217 2.00 -21.62 -4.84
CA PHE A 217 2.26 -20.61 -5.86
C PHE A 217 3.77 -20.35 -5.98
N ASP A 218 4.20 -19.82 -7.11
CA ASP A 218 5.57 -19.37 -7.30
C ASP A 218 5.85 -18.13 -6.40
N PRO A 219 6.74 -18.25 -5.40
CA PRO A 219 7.06 -17.17 -4.52
C PRO A 219 7.89 -16.06 -5.19
N VAL A 220 8.66 -16.38 -6.26
CA VAL A 220 9.41 -15.39 -7.04
C VAL A 220 8.42 -14.49 -7.77
N ALA A 221 7.44 -15.10 -8.44
CA ALA A 221 6.37 -14.38 -9.10
C ALA A 221 5.61 -13.48 -8.12
N ALA A 222 5.26 -14.00 -6.94
CA ALA A 222 4.52 -13.26 -5.94
C ALA A 222 5.25 -11.99 -5.45
N ILE A 223 6.56 -12.09 -5.13
CA ILE A 223 7.31 -10.91 -4.68
C ILE A 223 7.62 -9.93 -5.81
N LEU A 224 7.79 -10.40 -7.05
CA LEU A 224 8.00 -9.50 -8.18
C LEU A 224 6.71 -8.72 -8.49
N VAL A 225 5.55 -9.37 -8.47
CA VAL A 225 4.26 -8.70 -8.72
C VAL A 225 3.96 -7.66 -7.64
N VAL A 226 4.30 -7.89 -6.37
CA VAL A 226 4.08 -6.92 -5.30
C VAL A 226 5.24 -5.93 -5.20
N GLY A 227 6.47 -6.42 -5.06
CA GLY A 227 7.63 -5.61 -4.66
C GLY A 227 8.27 -4.82 -5.79
N ALA A 228 8.02 -5.19 -7.07
CA ALA A 228 8.45 -4.40 -8.23
C ALA A 228 7.30 -3.55 -8.83
N ASN A 229 6.12 -3.56 -8.19
CA ASN A 229 4.99 -2.75 -8.64
C ASN A 229 5.29 -1.26 -8.48
N PRO A 230 5.18 -0.43 -9.54
CA PRO A 230 5.55 0.98 -9.49
C PRO A 230 4.76 1.79 -8.46
N LEU A 231 3.45 1.54 -8.32
CA LEU A 231 2.64 2.20 -7.30
C LEU A 231 3.08 1.80 -5.89
N TYR A 232 3.41 0.53 -5.66
CA TYR A 232 3.89 0.05 -4.37
C TYR A 232 5.22 0.70 -3.98
N VAL A 233 6.15 0.79 -4.92
CA VAL A 233 7.49 1.34 -4.69
C VAL A 233 7.44 2.86 -4.60
N ILE A 234 6.85 3.54 -5.59
CA ILE A 234 6.94 5.00 -5.74
C ILE A 234 5.92 5.70 -4.83
N TYR A 235 4.65 5.28 -4.87
CA TYR A 235 3.61 5.91 -4.05
C TYR A 235 3.57 5.34 -2.63
N GLY A 236 3.57 4.03 -2.46
CA GLY A 236 3.49 3.39 -1.16
C GLY A 236 4.72 3.68 -0.29
N LEU A 237 5.89 3.23 -0.75
CA LEU A 237 7.15 3.38 0.00
C LEU A 237 7.70 4.80 -0.11
N GLY A 238 7.63 5.44 -1.29
CA GLY A 238 8.13 6.81 -1.51
C GLY A 238 7.41 7.85 -0.66
N GLY A 239 6.14 7.66 -0.35
CA GLY A 239 5.38 8.49 0.59
C GLY A 239 5.52 8.09 2.06
N ALA A 240 6.26 7.02 2.37
CA ALA A 240 6.41 6.45 3.71
C ALA A 240 5.06 6.23 4.42
N HIS A 241 4.08 5.65 3.68
CA HIS A 241 2.72 5.49 4.18
C HIS A 241 2.61 4.41 5.25
N ASN A 242 1.87 4.70 6.32
CA ASN A 242 1.53 3.75 7.38
C ASN A 242 0.69 2.56 6.90
N ASP A 243 0.13 2.64 5.69
CA ASP A 243 -0.51 1.54 4.98
C ASP A 243 0.38 0.31 4.87
N LEU A 244 1.69 0.49 4.73
CA LEU A 244 2.65 -0.62 4.68
C LEU A 244 2.70 -1.38 6.01
N ILE A 245 2.58 -0.68 7.15
CA ILE A 245 2.51 -1.30 8.49
C ILE A 245 1.20 -2.08 8.64
N MET A 246 0.09 -1.50 8.19
CA MET A 246 -1.20 -2.20 8.12
C MET A 246 -1.12 -3.47 7.25
N MET A 247 -0.50 -3.36 6.06
CA MET A 247 -0.31 -4.50 5.14
C MET A 247 0.59 -5.59 5.73
N LEU A 248 1.61 -5.21 6.51
CA LEU A 248 2.43 -6.16 7.26
C LEU A 248 1.59 -6.95 8.27
N ALA A 249 0.77 -6.27 9.07
CA ALA A 249 -0.12 -6.91 10.04
C ALA A 249 -1.15 -7.82 9.34
N MET A 250 -1.71 -7.37 8.22
CA MET A 250 -2.61 -8.14 7.36
C MET A 250 -1.95 -9.43 6.86
N MET A 251 -0.76 -9.34 6.29
CA MET A 251 -0.05 -10.50 5.76
C MET A 251 0.47 -11.43 6.87
N ALA A 252 0.79 -10.90 8.04
CA ALA A 252 1.11 -11.70 9.22
C ALA A 252 -0.11 -12.52 9.67
N ALA A 253 -1.30 -11.93 9.72
CA ALA A 253 -2.55 -12.62 10.00
C ALA A 253 -2.82 -13.74 8.98
N VAL A 254 -2.73 -13.43 7.68
CA VAL A 254 -2.88 -14.42 6.60
C VAL A 254 -1.87 -15.55 6.76
N SER A 255 -0.60 -15.24 7.00
CA SER A 255 0.47 -16.24 7.19
C SER A 255 0.16 -17.17 8.36
N LEU A 256 -0.33 -16.66 9.49
CA LEU A 256 -0.73 -17.51 10.63
C LEU A 256 -1.85 -18.50 10.26
N THR A 257 -2.77 -18.12 9.38
CA THR A 257 -3.89 -18.98 9.01
C THR A 257 -3.56 -20.06 7.99
N ILE A 258 -2.54 -19.83 7.14
CA ILE A 258 -2.24 -20.73 6.00
C ILE A 258 -0.94 -21.51 6.14
N THR A 259 -0.04 -21.11 7.06
CA THR A 259 1.23 -21.83 7.28
C THR A 259 1.16 -22.68 8.55
N GLY A 260 1.44 -23.96 8.45
CA GLY A 260 1.40 -24.91 9.58
C GLY A 260 0.00 -25.44 9.91
N THR A 261 -0.11 -26.17 11.01
CA THR A 261 -1.38 -26.79 11.44
C THR A 261 -2.34 -25.76 12.00
N SER A 262 -3.63 -25.86 11.63
CA SER A 262 -4.71 -25.03 12.19
C SER A 262 -4.88 -25.28 13.69
N SER A 263 -4.89 -24.21 14.48
CA SER A 263 -5.18 -24.26 15.91
C SER A 263 -5.94 -23.01 16.36
N SER A 264 -6.73 -23.14 17.42
CA SER A 264 -7.48 -22.00 17.99
C SER A 264 -6.58 -20.83 18.38
N ARG A 265 -5.38 -21.10 18.90
CA ARG A 265 -4.40 -20.04 19.24
C ARG A 265 -3.94 -19.28 18.01
N ARG A 266 -3.67 -19.95 16.90
CA ARG A 266 -3.25 -19.31 15.64
C ARG A 266 -4.38 -18.52 15.01
N GLU A 267 -5.60 -19.04 15.05
CA GLU A 267 -6.78 -18.34 14.53
C GLU A 267 -7.10 -17.08 15.35
N ALA A 268 -7.03 -17.16 16.69
CA ALA A 268 -7.19 -16.03 17.58
C ALA A 268 -6.06 -14.99 17.38
N GLY A 269 -4.80 -15.45 17.28
CA GLY A 269 -3.65 -14.58 17.00
C GLY A 269 -3.72 -13.89 15.64
N ALA A 270 -4.23 -14.59 14.62
CA ALA A 270 -4.47 -13.98 13.30
C ALA A 270 -5.51 -12.87 13.37
N ALA A 271 -6.63 -13.09 14.10
CA ALA A 271 -7.63 -12.06 14.31
C ALA A 271 -7.08 -10.87 15.10
N ALA A 272 -6.27 -11.13 16.13
CA ALA A 272 -5.60 -10.07 16.89
C ALA A 272 -4.64 -9.24 16.01
N LEU A 273 -3.93 -9.86 15.06
CA LEU A 273 -3.08 -9.13 14.12
C LEU A 273 -3.90 -8.27 13.13
N VAL A 274 -5.07 -8.73 12.70
CA VAL A 274 -5.97 -7.87 11.89
C VAL A 274 -6.43 -6.67 12.71
N VAL A 275 -6.77 -6.86 13.99
CA VAL A 275 -7.11 -5.75 14.91
C VAL A 275 -5.92 -4.81 15.10
N ALA A 276 -4.70 -5.32 15.29
CA ALA A 276 -3.50 -4.47 15.38
C ALA A 276 -3.29 -3.64 14.11
N GLY A 277 -3.50 -4.24 12.93
CA GLY A 277 -3.53 -3.52 11.67
C GLY A 277 -4.62 -2.46 11.62
N ALA A 278 -5.82 -2.75 12.14
CA ALA A 278 -6.93 -1.80 12.20
C ALA A 278 -6.67 -0.65 13.19
N LEU A 279 -5.93 -0.91 14.26
CA LEU A 279 -5.45 0.12 15.19
C LEU A 279 -4.28 0.95 14.61
N THR A 280 -3.80 0.60 13.42
CA THR A 280 -2.94 1.43 12.57
C THR A 280 -3.78 2.18 11.53
N LYS A 281 -4.58 1.45 10.77
CA LYS A 281 -5.52 1.98 9.77
C LYS A 281 -6.76 1.09 9.69
N ALA A 282 -7.91 1.66 10.01
CA ALA A 282 -9.17 0.95 10.25
C ALA A 282 -9.62 0.03 9.11
N THR A 283 -9.25 0.36 7.87
CA THR A 283 -9.73 -0.32 6.65
C THR A 283 -9.52 -1.85 6.66
N VAL A 284 -8.41 -2.32 7.24
CA VAL A 284 -8.11 -3.77 7.28
C VAL A 284 -9.06 -4.56 8.16
N ALA A 285 -9.83 -3.92 9.03
CA ALA A 285 -10.85 -4.57 9.86
C ALA A 285 -11.89 -5.33 9.02
N VAL A 286 -12.06 -4.94 7.74
CA VAL A 286 -12.95 -5.63 6.78
C VAL A 286 -12.62 -7.12 6.61
N LEU A 287 -11.41 -7.55 6.95
CA LEU A 287 -11.01 -8.96 6.89
C LEU A 287 -11.67 -9.82 7.98
N LEU A 288 -11.99 -9.23 9.14
CA LEU A 288 -12.49 -9.96 10.30
C LEU A 288 -13.77 -10.75 10.01
N PRO A 289 -14.84 -10.16 9.44
CA PRO A 289 -16.07 -10.91 9.17
C PRO A 289 -15.84 -12.10 8.22
N PHE A 290 -15.00 -11.93 7.18
CA PHE A 290 -14.69 -13.04 6.26
C PHE A 290 -13.92 -14.16 6.96
N MET A 291 -12.95 -13.81 7.81
CA MET A 291 -12.18 -14.80 8.58
C MET A 291 -13.07 -15.55 9.56
N ILE A 292 -13.94 -14.85 10.31
CA ILE A 292 -14.86 -15.44 11.29
C ILE A 292 -15.82 -16.41 10.59
N VAL A 293 -16.45 -15.97 9.50
CA VAL A 293 -17.41 -16.78 8.74
C VAL A 293 -16.75 -18.01 8.11
N SER A 294 -15.54 -17.85 7.56
CA SER A 294 -14.79 -18.95 6.96
C SER A 294 -14.40 -20.02 7.97
N LYS A 295 -13.97 -19.62 9.17
CA LYS A 295 -13.47 -20.56 10.19
C LYS A 295 -14.60 -21.25 10.93
N ARG A 296 -15.77 -20.62 11.08
CA ARG A 296 -16.94 -21.14 11.83
C ARG A 296 -16.59 -21.62 13.25
N ARG A 297 -15.64 -20.92 13.91
CA ARG A 297 -15.12 -21.22 15.24
C ARG A 297 -15.11 -19.95 16.09
N LEU A 298 -15.14 -20.12 17.41
CA LEU A 298 -15.10 -19.00 18.35
C LEU A 298 -13.72 -18.35 18.46
N ALA A 299 -12.66 -19.05 18.10
CA ALA A 299 -11.30 -18.58 18.28
C ALA A 299 -11.00 -17.22 17.59
N PRO A 300 -11.38 -16.97 16.33
CA PRO A 300 -11.21 -15.63 15.73
C PRO A 300 -12.02 -14.56 16.46
N ILE A 301 -13.23 -14.88 16.94
CA ILE A 301 -14.07 -13.93 17.69
C ILE A 301 -13.37 -13.57 19.01
N VAL A 302 -12.91 -14.57 19.75
CA VAL A 302 -12.17 -14.36 21.02
C VAL A 302 -10.93 -13.51 20.78
N GLY A 303 -10.14 -13.83 19.74
CA GLY A 303 -8.96 -13.06 19.38
C GLY A 303 -9.29 -11.61 19.02
N THR A 304 -10.36 -11.40 18.25
CA THR A 304 -10.85 -10.05 17.89
C THR A 304 -11.24 -9.27 19.14
N VAL A 305 -12.10 -9.83 19.99
CA VAL A 305 -12.59 -9.14 21.20
C VAL A 305 -11.44 -8.83 22.16
N ALA A 306 -10.57 -9.81 22.42
CA ALA A 306 -9.41 -9.60 23.30
C ALA A 306 -8.49 -8.49 22.79
N ALA A 307 -8.18 -8.47 21.49
CA ALA A 307 -7.34 -7.45 20.89
C ALA A 307 -8.02 -6.07 20.87
N LEU A 308 -9.33 -6.00 20.63
CA LEU A 308 -10.09 -4.75 20.72
C LEU A 308 -10.10 -4.19 22.15
N VAL A 309 -10.31 -5.05 23.16
CA VAL A 309 -10.26 -4.64 24.56
C VAL A 309 -8.89 -4.10 24.93
N VAL A 310 -7.81 -4.83 24.57
CA VAL A 310 -6.44 -4.37 24.83
C VAL A 310 -6.16 -3.07 24.10
N GLY A 311 -6.53 -2.96 22.82
CA GLY A 311 -6.36 -1.74 22.02
C GLY A 311 -7.14 -0.55 22.58
N ALA A 312 -8.37 -0.78 23.03
CA ALA A 312 -9.20 0.25 23.67
C ALA A 312 -8.61 0.71 25.02
N LEU A 313 -8.10 -0.23 25.83
CA LEU A 313 -7.44 0.12 27.10
C LEU A 313 -6.17 0.95 26.86
N ILE A 314 -5.33 0.57 25.87
CA ILE A 314 -4.14 1.32 25.51
C ILE A 314 -4.51 2.69 24.93
N GLY A 315 -5.47 2.75 24.01
CA GLY A 315 -5.93 4.00 23.41
C GLY A 315 -6.54 4.94 24.45
N TYR A 316 -7.35 4.41 25.35
CA TYR A 316 -7.94 5.20 26.45
C TYR A 316 -6.88 5.71 27.44
N ALA A 317 -5.93 4.86 27.81
CA ALA A 317 -4.85 5.23 28.74
C ALA A 317 -3.93 6.33 28.15
N ALA A 318 -3.70 6.29 26.82
CA ALA A 318 -2.83 7.24 26.15
C ALA A 318 -3.53 8.54 25.75
N PHE A 319 -4.81 8.48 25.34
CA PHE A 319 -5.50 9.58 24.66
C PHE A 319 -6.89 9.89 25.24
N GLY A 320 -7.29 9.21 26.32
CA GLY A 320 -8.64 9.32 26.89
C GLY A 320 -9.72 8.78 25.94
N VAL A 321 -10.95 9.26 26.10
CA VAL A 321 -12.12 8.84 25.29
C VAL A 321 -11.91 9.09 23.80
N HIS A 322 -11.14 10.10 23.43
CA HIS A 322 -10.88 10.46 22.04
C HIS A 322 -9.98 9.45 21.29
N GLY A 323 -9.15 8.69 22.01
CA GLY A 323 -8.32 7.62 21.43
C GLY A 323 -9.09 6.37 21.00
N ILE A 324 -10.37 6.29 21.34
CA ILE A 324 -11.26 5.17 20.97
C ILE A 324 -12.43 5.63 20.08
N ASP A 325 -12.58 6.91 19.84
CA ASP A 325 -13.63 7.46 18.96
C ASP A 325 -13.21 7.43 17.48
N ILE A 326 -12.98 6.22 16.98
CA ILE A 326 -12.59 6.01 15.59
C ILE A 326 -13.73 6.34 14.61
N VAL A 327 -14.99 6.30 15.08
CA VAL A 327 -16.17 6.52 14.23
C VAL A 327 -16.24 7.98 13.78
N ALA A 328 -15.93 8.93 14.65
CA ALA A 328 -15.90 10.35 14.29
C ALA A 328 -14.85 10.65 13.22
N ALA A 329 -13.66 10.06 13.34
CA ALA A 329 -12.60 10.18 12.34
C ALA A 329 -13.02 9.58 10.97
N LEU A 330 -13.55 8.37 10.95
CA LEU A 330 -13.99 7.71 9.73
C LEU A 330 -15.14 8.47 9.04
N ASN A 331 -16.09 9.01 9.79
CA ASN A 331 -17.21 9.80 9.23
C ASN A 331 -16.71 11.10 8.60
N ARG A 332 -15.71 11.75 9.20
CA ARG A 332 -15.10 12.96 8.65
C ARG A 332 -14.39 12.65 7.33
N ASP A 333 -13.55 11.60 7.32
CA ASP A 333 -12.78 11.22 6.14
C ASP A 333 -13.68 10.76 4.98
N ALA A 334 -14.81 10.12 5.30
CA ALA A 334 -15.81 9.69 4.30
C ALA A 334 -16.54 10.86 3.61
N ALA A 335 -16.42 12.09 4.10
CA ALA A 335 -17.01 13.28 3.49
C ALA A 335 -16.10 13.92 2.43
N PHE A 336 -14.82 13.57 2.39
CA PHE A 336 -13.89 14.12 1.41
C PHE A 336 -14.09 13.52 0.01
N VAL A 337 -13.74 14.33 -0.99
CA VAL A 337 -13.73 13.92 -2.40
C VAL A 337 -12.35 14.23 -2.97
N SER A 338 -11.66 13.23 -3.50
CA SER A 338 -10.42 13.47 -4.25
C SER A 338 -10.70 13.58 -5.75
N THR A 339 -9.92 14.41 -6.43
CA THR A 339 -9.96 14.54 -7.90
C THR A 339 -9.69 13.21 -8.58
N ASP A 340 -8.85 12.38 -8.00
CA ASP A 340 -8.40 11.10 -8.56
C ASP A 340 -9.35 9.93 -8.25
N SER A 341 -10.48 10.17 -7.55
CA SER A 341 -11.42 9.10 -7.24
C SER A 341 -12.18 8.65 -8.49
N PHE A 342 -12.38 7.34 -8.63
CA PHE A 342 -13.20 6.80 -9.71
C PHE A 342 -14.62 7.36 -9.69
N ALA A 343 -15.15 7.67 -8.50
CA ALA A 343 -16.44 8.31 -8.34
C ALA A 343 -16.48 9.69 -9.01
N ASN A 344 -15.44 10.51 -8.81
CA ASN A 344 -15.33 11.83 -9.41
C ASN A 344 -15.17 11.75 -10.93
N GLU A 345 -14.32 10.83 -11.41
CA GLU A 345 -14.13 10.59 -12.84
C GLU A 345 -15.44 10.17 -13.55
N ILE A 346 -16.17 9.24 -12.93
CA ILE A 346 -17.48 8.81 -13.47
C ILE A 346 -18.46 9.98 -13.47
N ALA A 347 -18.46 10.82 -12.43
CA ALA A 347 -19.31 12.00 -12.38
C ALA A 347 -19.00 12.95 -13.56
N HIS A 348 -17.74 13.24 -13.83
CA HIS A 348 -17.32 14.08 -14.96
C HIS A 348 -17.68 13.45 -16.32
N LEU A 349 -17.47 12.14 -16.49
CA LEU A 349 -17.89 11.42 -17.71
C LEU A 349 -19.41 11.48 -17.95
N LEU A 350 -20.20 11.59 -16.88
CA LEU A 350 -21.66 11.78 -16.94
C LEU A 350 -22.08 13.26 -17.07
N GLY A 351 -21.13 14.17 -17.27
CA GLY A 351 -21.38 15.61 -17.41
C GLY A 351 -21.72 16.32 -16.10
N LYS A 352 -21.43 15.71 -14.95
CA LYS A 352 -21.64 16.32 -13.62
C LYS A 352 -20.38 17.13 -13.23
N PRO A 353 -20.51 18.21 -12.45
CA PRO A 353 -19.38 19.01 -11.97
C PRO A 353 -18.55 18.29 -10.87
N GLY A 354 -19.04 17.17 -10.35
CA GLY A 354 -18.40 16.37 -9.31
C GLY A 354 -19.38 15.41 -8.65
N VAL A 355 -18.95 14.85 -7.51
CA VAL A 355 -19.75 13.87 -6.72
C VAL A 355 -20.76 14.60 -5.85
N PHE A 356 -22.02 14.23 -5.92
CA PHE A 356 -23.10 14.76 -5.09
C PHE A 356 -23.37 13.86 -3.85
N PRO A 357 -24.07 14.37 -2.80
CA PRO A 357 -24.42 13.55 -1.63
C PRO A 357 -25.14 12.25 -1.98
N VAL A 358 -26.04 12.26 -2.97
CA VAL A 358 -26.74 11.05 -3.45
C VAL A 358 -25.78 10.03 -4.05
N ASP A 359 -24.71 10.47 -4.71
CA ASP A 359 -23.71 9.57 -5.28
C ASP A 359 -22.91 8.87 -4.15
N HIS A 360 -22.60 9.60 -3.06
CA HIS A 360 -21.99 9.00 -1.85
C HIS A 360 -22.87 7.89 -1.26
N ASP A 361 -24.18 8.11 -1.15
CA ASP A 361 -25.11 7.13 -0.59
C ASP A 361 -25.26 5.92 -1.52
N LEU A 362 -25.30 6.12 -2.83
CA LEU A 362 -25.31 5.05 -3.82
C LEU A 362 -24.03 4.20 -3.75
N LEU A 363 -22.86 4.83 -3.65
CA LEU A 363 -21.57 4.13 -3.52
C LEU A 363 -21.46 3.35 -2.22
N LYS A 364 -21.92 3.92 -1.09
CA LYS A 364 -22.02 3.21 0.19
C LYS A 364 -22.96 2.01 0.09
N GLY A 365 -24.14 2.19 -0.53
CA GLY A 365 -25.08 1.12 -0.76
C GLY A 365 -24.49 0.00 -1.62
N ALA A 366 -23.81 0.36 -2.72
CA ALA A 366 -23.12 -0.60 -3.57
C ALA A 366 -22.02 -1.36 -2.81
N LEU A 367 -21.22 -0.67 -2.02
CA LEU A 367 -20.20 -1.30 -1.17
C LEU A 367 -20.82 -2.31 -0.21
N VAL A 368 -21.89 -1.92 0.50
CA VAL A 368 -22.58 -2.83 1.44
C VAL A 368 -23.08 -4.08 0.70
N LEU A 369 -23.71 -3.93 -0.47
CA LEU A 369 -24.18 -5.07 -1.26
C LEU A 369 -23.02 -5.98 -1.69
N ILE A 370 -21.89 -5.42 -2.12
CA ILE A 370 -20.69 -6.19 -2.47
C ILE A 370 -20.18 -6.95 -1.25
N LEU A 371 -20.05 -6.30 -0.09
CA LEU A 371 -19.55 -6.94 1.13
C LEU A 371 -20.47 -8.06 1.60
N VAL A 372 -21.79 -7.86 1.58
CA VAL A 372 -22.79 -8.89 1.91
C VAL A 372 -22.69 -10.07 0.94
N HIS A 373 -22.57 -9.80 -0.36
CA HIS A 373 -22.38 -10.85 -1.37
C HIS A 373 -21.10 -11.65 -1.13
N LEU A 374 -19.98 -10.97 -0.87
CA LEU A 374 -18.70 -11.62 -0.58
C LEU A 374 -18.76 -12.45 0.72
N LEU A 375 -19.44 -11.93 1.73
CA LEU A 375 -19.66 -12.66 2.99
C LEU A 375 -20.50 -13.91 2.78
N TRP A 376 -21.59 -13.82 2.02
CA TRP A 376 -22.40 -14.95 1.62
C TRP A 376 -21.59 -16.00 0.85
N ARG A 377 -20.75 -15.56 -0.13
CA ARG A 377 -19.86 -16.46 -0.86
C ARG A 377 -18.86 -17.15 0.06
N THR A 378 -18.29 -16.41 1.02
CA THR A 378 -17.36 -16.96 2.01
C THR A 378 -18.04 -18.00 2.90
N TRP A 379 -19.28 -17.73 3.32
CA TRP A 379 -20.09 -18.70 4.04
C TRP A 379 -20.36 -19.97 3.22
N ARG A 380 -20.45 -19.85 1.89
CA ARG A 380 -20.59 -20.95 0.92
C ARG A 380 -19.27 -21.65 0.57
N GLY A 381 -18.15 -21.28 1.21
CA GLY A 381 -16.85 -21.93 1.04
C GLY A 381 -15.88 -21.21 0.07
N TYR A 382 -16.21 -19.99 -0.38
CA TYR A 382 -15.25 -19.19 -1.13
C TYR A 382 -14.07 -18.78 -0.23
N ASP A 383 -12.86 -18.71 -0.80
CA ASP A 383 -11.64 -18.36 -0.08
C ASP A 383 -11.76 -16.98 0.57
N TRP A 384 -11.71 -16.95 1.90
CA TRP A 384 -11.85 -15.72 2.68
C TRP A 384 -10.75 -14.70 2.38
N ILE A 385 -9.54 -15.15 1.99
CA ILE A 385 -8.44 -14.27 1.62
C ILE A 385 -8.77 -13.56 0.29
N ALA A 386 -9.31 -14.31 -0.68
CA ALA A 386 -9.78 -13.72 -1.93
C ALA A 386 -10.97 -12.78 -1.70
N ALA A 387 -11.92 -13.16 -0.83
CA ALA A 387 -13.04 -12.30 -0.45
C ALA A 387 -12.56 -10.99 0.19
N SER A 388 -11.57 -11.07 1.09
CA SER A 388 -10.92 -9.91 1.71
C SER A 388 -10.23 -9.01 0.68
N GLY A 389 -9.52 -9.59 -0.29
CA GLY A 389 -8.90 -8.84 -1.38
C GLY A 389 -9.94 -8.09 -2.23
N TRP A 390 -11.04 -8.74 -2.58
CA TRP A 390 -12.15 -8.11 -3.28
C TRP A 390 -12.82 -7.01 -2.46
N ALA A 391 -12.96 -7.21 -1.15
CA ALA A 391 -13.53 -6.20 -0.25
C ALA A 391 -12.64 -4.94 -0.18
N LEU A 392 -11.32 -5.11 -0.04
CA LEU A 392 -10.37 -3.99 -0.06
C LEU A 392 -10.37 -3.27 -1.40
N LEU A 393 -10.45 -4.01 -2.53
CA LEU A 393 -10.56 -3.41 -3.85
C LEU A 393 -11.87 -2.64 -4.00
N ALA A 394 -12.99 -3.21 -3.53
CA ALA A 394 -14.30 -2.54 -3.56
C ALA A 394 -14.28 -1.25 -2.73
N ILE A 395 -13.70 -1.27 -1.51
CA ILE A 395 -13.54 -0.07 -0.69
C ILE A 395 -12.75 1.01 -1.44
N ALA A 396 -11.62 0.65 -2.06
CA ALA A 396 -10.81 1.62 -2.82
C ALA A 396 -11.59 2.21 -4.00
N VAL A 397 -12.30 1.38 -4.78
CA VAL A 397 -13.01 1.82 -5.99
C VAL A 397 -14.28 2.63 -5.67
N THR A 398 -14.98 2.30 -4.58
CA THR A 398 -16.19 3.03 -4.17
C THR A 398 -15.91 4.23 -3.28
N SER A 399 -14.65 4.42 -2.85
CA SER A 399 -14.25 5.58 -2.05
C SER A 399 -14.31 6.85 -2.90
N THR A 400 -14.95 7.88 -2.38
CA THR A 400 -14.88 9.24 -2.95
C THR A 400 -13.58 9.94 -2.59
N TRP A 401 -12.89 9.48 -1.53
CA TRP A 401 -11.55 9.86 -1.15
C TRP A 401 -10.57 8.74 -1.51
N LEU A 402 -10.17 8.67 -2.79
CA LEU A 402 -9.21 7.69 -3.28
C LEU A 402 -7.81 8.31 -3.31
N LEU A 403 -6.86 7.60 -2.74
CA LEU A 403 -5.43 7.91 -2.78
C LEU A 403 -4.69 6.74 -3.41
N ALA A 404 -3.58 7.02 -4.10
CA ALA A 404 -2.84 6.01 -4.88
C ALA A 404 -2.48 4.74 -4.09
N TRP A 405 -2.17 4.90 -2.80
CA TRP A 405 -1.78 3.79 -1.94
C TRP A 405 -2.96 2.92 -1.46
N TYR A 406 -4.21 3.36 -1.61
CA TYR A 406 -5.39 2.54 -1.28
C TYR A 406 -5.56 1.35 -2.23
N ILE A 407 -5.22 1.53 -3.50
CA ILE A 407 -5.31 0.46 -4.50
C ILE A 407 -4.17 -0.57 -4.40
N LEU A 408 -3.25 -0.41 -3.43
CA LEU A 408 -2.20 -1.39 -3.11
C LEU A 408 -2.66 -2.48 -2.15
N TRP A 409 -3.65 -2.20 -1.30
CA TRP A 409 -4.07 -3.09 -0.21
C TRP A 409 -4.46 -4.50 -0.68
N PRO A 410 -5.20 -4.70 -1.78
CA PRO A 410 -5.58 -6.03 -2.24
C PRO A 410 -4.42 -6.82 -2.87
N LEU A 411 -3.33 -6.15 -3.31
CA LEU A 411 -2.30 -6.77 -4.13
C LEU A 411 -1.58 -7.96 -3.47
N PRO A 412 -1.10 -7.90 -2.21
CA PRO A 412 -0.48 -9.04 -1.54
C PRO A 412 -1.44 -10.22 -1.34
N LEU A 413 -2.75 -9.94 -1.13
CA LEU A 413 -3.77 -10.97 -1.02
C LEU A 413 -4.04 -11.64 -2.37
N ALA A 414 -4.09 -10.84 -3.44
CA ALA A 414 -4.37 -11.31 -4.78
C ALA A 414 -3.33 -12.31 -5.29
N VAL A 415 -2.03 -12.10 -4.99
CA VAL A 415 -0.95 -12.99 -5.45
C VAL A 415 -0.87 -14.31 -4.68
N VAL A 416 -1.52 -14.39 -3.51
CA VAL A 416 -1.53 -15.60 -2.69
C VAL A 416 -2.88 -16.36 -2.75
N THR A 417 -3.74 -16.03 -3.71
CA THR A 417 -5.05 -16.68 -3.91
C THR A 417 -5.14 -17.31 -5.30
N ARG A 418 -6.08 -18.25 -5.47
CA ARG A 418 -6.37 -18.86 -6.79
C ARG A 418 -7.29 -18.01 -7.66
N ASP A 419 -7.77 -16.88 -7.15
CA ASP A 419 -8.64 -15.98 -7.88
C ASP A 419 -7.83 -15.06 -8.81
N ARG A 420 -7.58 -15.54 -10.04
CA ARG A 420 -6.89 -14.76 -11.07
C ARG A 420 -7.63 -13.48 -11.46
N ARG A 421 -8.97 -13.41 -11.23
CA ARG A 421 -9.78 -12.22 -11.54
C ARG A 421 -9.48 -11.12 -10.57
N LEU A 422 -9.26 -11.44 -9.28
CA LEU A 422 -8.87 -10.46 -8.27
C LEU A 422 -7.54 -9.79 -8.64
N LEU A 423 -6.52 -10.58 -9.00
CA LEU A 423 -5.24 -10.04 -9.43
C LEU A 423 -5.38 -9.16 -10.68
N ALA A 424 -6.11 -9.66 -11.69
CA ALA A 424 -6.35 -8.91 -12.92
C ALA A 424 -7.08 -7.59 -12.65
N ALA A 425 -8.16 -7.62 -11.86
CA ALA A 425 -8.93 -6.43 -11.49
C ALA A 425 -8.06 -5.42 -10.70
N THR A 426 -7.25 -5.90 -9.75
CA THR A 426 -6.33 -5.03 -8.99
C THR A 426 -5.35 -4.32 -9.92
N LEU A 427 -4.71 -5.06 -10.85
CA LEU A 427 -3.74 -4.48 -11.78
C LEU A 427 -4.42 -3.55 -12.81
N ILE A 428 -5.65 -3.85 -13.25
CA ILE A 428 -6.42 -2.97 -14.14
C ILE A 428 -6.75 -1.66 -13.43
N VAL A 429 -7.24 -1.72 -12.18
CA VAL A 429 -7.55 -0.51 -11.40
C VAL A 429 -6.30 0.35 -11.20
N GLN A 430 -5.15 -0.26 -10.91
CA GLN A 430 -3.87 0.44 -10.84
C GLN A 430 -3.48 1.09 -12.18
N GLY A 431 -3.65 0.36 -13.28
CA GLY A 431 -3.39 0.87 -14.62
C GLY A 431 -4.29 2.05 -15.00
N LEU A 432 -5.59 1.97 -14.67
CA LEU A 432 -6.54 3.07 -14.88
C LEU A 432 -6.17 4.31 -14.07
N PHE A 433 -5.77 4.13 -12.81
CA PHE A 433 -5.30 5.24 -11.97
C PHE A 433 -4.07 5.93 -12.59
N ILE A 434 -3.08 5.17 -13.04
CA ILE A 434 -1.88 5.74 -13.67
C ILE A 434 -2.23 6.40 -15.01
N ALA A 435 -3.13 5.81 -15.79
CA ALA A 435 -3.58 6.42 -17.05
C ALA A 435 -4.25 7.78 -16.81
N HIS A 436 -5.07 7.89 -15.75
CA HIS A 436 -5.67 9.14 -15.33
C HIS A 436 -4.60 10.17 -14.94
N GLN A 437 -3.65 9.82 -14.08
CA GLN A 437 -2.53 10.68 -13.68
C GLN A 437 -1.66 11.14 -14.87
N SER A 438 -1.60 10.34 -15.93
CA SER A 438 -0.81 10.61 -17.12
C SER A 438 -1.57 11.41 -18.18
N SER A 439 -2.84 11.71 -17.97
CA SER A 439 -3.68 12.46 -18.93
C SER A 439 -3.10 13.81 -19.36
N PRO A 440 -2.37 14.60 -18.52
CA PRO A 440 -1.71 15.85 -18.93
C PRO A 440 -0.65 15.67 -20.01
N LEU A 441 -0.12 14.46 -20.23
CA LEU A 441 0.81 14.21 -21.36
C LEU A 441 0.09 14.15 -22.71
N LEU A 442 -1.22 13.84 -22.70
CA LEU A 442 -2.04 13.64 -23.88
C LEU A 442 -2.73 14.93 -24.33
N VAL A 443 -2.79 15.94 -23.45
CA VAL A 443 -3.39 17.24 -23.75
C VAL A 443 -2.25 18.23 -24.08
N PRO A 444 -2.23 18.85 -25.26
CA PRO A 444 -1.28 19.91 -25.55
C PRO A 444 -1.49 21.05 -24.53
N VAL A 445 -0.42 21.49 -23.89
CA VAL A 445 -0.44 22.72 -23.09
C VAL A 445 -0.74 23.86 -24.03
N GLN A 446 -1.95 24.44 -23.92
CA GLN A 446 -2.32 25.68 -24.60
C GLN A 446 -1.59 26.87 -23.99
#